data_5a0f936c4c8a1292020438120c74a585
#
_entry.id   5a0f936c4c8a1292020438120c74a585
#
_cell.length_a   1.000
_cell.length_b   1.000
_cell.length_c   1.000
_cell.angle_alpha   90.00
_cell.angle_beta   90.00
_cell.angle_gamma   90.00
#
_symmetry.space_group_name_H-M   'P 1'
#
loop_
_entity.id
_entity.type
_entity.pdbx_description
1 polymer ?
#
loop_
_entity_poly.entity_id
_entity_poly.type
_entity_poly.pdbx_seq_one_letter_code
_entity_poly.pdbx_strand_id
1 'polypeptide(L)'
;MYKPSQFKPAWWARNPHVQTIFADLLTSRKKPVGTPERLELDDGDFVDLVWTQKLEQQYTGPLLVLFHGLEGSIKSHYAYRLLKSLKDHNWPGVMMHFRGCSGEPNRLPRAYHSGETDDPRYFIEYLTKQFPNAKLFAAGYSLGGNMLLKYLGKYKENSLLCGAAAISP
;
A
#
# COMPACT_ATOMS: atom_id res chain seq x y z
N MET A 1 2.52 25.42 -2.20
CA MET A 1 3.51 26.04 -3.11
C MET A 1 4.31 24.91 -3.78
N TYR A 2 4.29 24.82 -5.10
CA TYR A 2 5.06 23.83 -5.87
C TYR A 2 6.56 24.13 -5.79
N LYS A 3 7.36 23.12 -5.40
CA LYS A 3 8.83 23.21 -5.47
C LYS A 3 9.32 22.29 -6.59
N PRO A 4 10.03 22.78 -7.60
CA PRO A 4 10.61 21.93 -8.63
C PRO A 4 11.55 20.91 -8.03
N SER A 5 11.54 19.68 -8.55
CA SER A 5 12.48 18.64 -8.13
C SER A 5 13.90 19.02 -8.55
N GLN A 6 14.85 18.83 -7.63
CA GLN A 6 16.30 18.94 -7.92
C GLN A 6 16.91 17.58 -8.31
N PHE A 7 16.06 16.59 -8.59
CA PHE A 7 16.52 15.25 -8.99
C PHE A 7 17.39 15.31 -10.23
N LYS A 8 18.57 14.69 -10.15
CA LYS A 8 19.47 14.47 -11.28
C LYS A 8 19.67 12.96 -11.43
N PRO A 9 19.33 12.37 -12.59
CA PRO A 9 19.57 10.96 -12.82
C PRO A 9 21.07 10.65 -12.82
N ALA A 10 21.44 9.45 -12.42
CA ALA A 10 22.81 8.98 -12.57
C ALA A 10 23.27 9.07 -14.03
N TRP A 11 24.54 9.31 -14.27
CA TRP A 11 25.08 9.54 -15.63
C TRP A 11 24.77 8.41 -16.60
N TRP A 12 24.70 7.16 -16.12
CA TRP A 12 24.35 5.95 -16.87
C TRP A 12 22.82 5.74 -17.03
N ALA A 13 22.01 6.42 -16.25
CA ALA A 13 20.56 6.28 -16.24
C ALA A 13 19.83 7.57 -16.72
N ARG A 14 20.44 8.31 -17.65
CA ARG A 14 19.82 9.52 -18.22
C ARG A 14 18.65 9.23 -19.15
N ASN A 15 18.64 8.02 -19.76
CA ASN A 15 17.53 7.60 -20.62
C ASN A 15 16.31 7.21 -19.75
N PRO A 16 15.10 7.77 -20.00
CA PRO A 16 13.89 7.44 -19.23
C PRO A 16 13.53 5.96 -19.22
N HIS A 17 13.74 5.25 -20.34
CA HIS A 17 13.47 3.82 -20.44
C HIS A 17 14.40 3.01 -19.53
N VAL A 18 15.66 3.41 -19.43
CA VAL A 18 16.63 2.78 -18.51
C VAL A 18 16.19 2.97 -17.07
N GLN A 19 15.73 4.16 -16.69
CA GLN A 19 15.23 4.41 -15.33
C GLN A 19 14.01 3.54 -14.99
N THR A 20 13.13 3.30 -15.94
CA THR A 20 11.92 2.51 -15.74
C THR A 20 12.22 1.01 -15.70
N ILE A 21 12.97 0.49 -16.68
CA ILE A 21 13.15 -0.96 -16.87
C ILE A 21 14.24 -1.50 -15.96
N PHE A 22 15.33 -0.75 -15.76
CA PHE A 22 16.51 -1.22 -15.04
C PHE A 22 16.22 -1.50 -13.56
N ALA A 23 15.35 -0.69 -12.92
CA ALA A 23 14.94 -0.90 -11.54
C ALA A 23 14.21 -2.24 -11.36
N ASP A 24 13.42 -2.65 -12.34
CA ASP A 24 12.68 -3.91 -12.32
C ASP A 24 13.59 -5.12 -12.60
N LEU A 25 14.45 -5.01 -13.59
CA LEU A 25 15.40 -6.07 -13.98
C LEU A 25 16.44 -6.39 -12.89
N LEU A 26 16.92 -5.38 -12.16
CA LEU A 26 17.92 -5.56 -11.09
C LEU A 26 17.31 -6.00 -9.76
N THR A 27 15.98 -5.96 -9.63
CA THR A 27 15.35 -6.42 -8.41
C THR A 27 15.19 -7.93 -8.46
N SER A 28 16.21 -8.64 -7.94
CA SER A 28 16.13 -10.09 -7.77
C SER A 28 14.84 -10.46 -7.02
N ARG A 29 14.18 -11.55 -7.45
CA ARG A 29 13.00 -12.13 -6.79
C ARG A 29 13.35 -12.53 -5.36
N LYS A 30 13.23 -11.62 -4.43
CA LYS A 30 13.46 -11.87 -3.00
C LYS A 30 12.21 -12.52 -2.40
N LYS A 31 12.40 -13.34 -1.36
CA LYS A 31 11.27 -13.93 -0.64
C LYS A 31 10.38 -12.81 -0.09
N PRO A 32 9.04 -12.94 -0.20
CA PRO A 32 8.12 -11.96 0.37
C PRO A 32 8.42 -11.69 1.84
N VAL A 33 8.31 -10.44 2.24
CA VAL A 33 8.51 -10.01 3.63
C VAL A 33 7.14 -9.84 4.26
N GLY A 34 6.86 -10.61 5.32
CA GLY A 34 5.66 -10.39 6.11
C GLY A 34 4.82 -11.65 6.33
N THR A 35 3.78 -11.50 7.14
CA THR A 35 2.81 -12.55 7.48
C THR A 35 1.50 -12.26 6.76
N PRO A 36 0.94 -13.22 6.00
CA PRO A 36 -0.34 -13.03 5.34
C PRO A 36 -1.49 -13.12 6.33
N GLU A 37 -2.57 -12.39 6.03
CA GLU A 37 -3.85 -12.45 6.72
C GLU A 37 -4.97 -12.22 5.70
N ARG A 38 -6.09 -12.92 5.80
CA ARG A 38 -7.27 -12.67 4.99
C ARG A 38 -8.27 -11.83 5.76
N LEU A 39 -8.73 -10.75 5.14
CA LEU A 39 -9.79 -9.89 5.63
C LEU A 39 -11.05 -10.15 4.81
N GLU A 40 -12.05 -10.73 5.45
CA GLU A 40 -13.38 -10.92 4.86
C GLU A 40 -14.10 -9.57 4.78
N LEU A 41 -14.78 -9.33 3.67
CA LEU A 41 -15.52 -8.11 3.39
C LEU A 41 -17.03 -8.35 3.57
N ASP A 42 -17.79 -7.29 3.81
CA ASP A 42 -19.24 -7.36 4.04
C ASP A 42 -20.03 -7.87 2.84
N ASP A 43 -19.46 -7.80 1.63
CA ASP A 43 -20.09 -8.33 0.42
C ASP A 43 -19.88 -9.86 0.22
N GLY A 44 -19.22 -10.53 1.17
CA GLY A 44 -18.90 -11.95 1.13
C GLY A 44 -17.62 -12.29 0.33
N ASP A 45 -16.92 -11.30 -0.16
CA ASP A 45 -15.61 -11.44 -0.79
C ASP A 45 -14.48 -11.16 0.22
N PHE A 46 -13.23 -11.05 -0.23
CA PHE A 46 -12.08 -10.84 0.64
C PHE A 46 -11.02 -9.95 -0.01
N VAL A 47 -10.15 -9.43 0.84
CA VAL A 47 -8.84 -8.89 0.45
C VAL A 47 -7.76 -9.52 1.32
N ASP A 48 -6.60 -9.79 0.73
CA ASP A 48 -5.48 -10.37 1.47
C ASP A 48 -4.51 -9.26 1.90
N LEU A 49 -4.12 -9.32 3.15
CA LEU A 49 -3.21 -8.40 3.82
C LEU A 49 -1.84 -9.05 3.99
N VAL A 50 -0.78 -8.23 4.03
CA VAL A 50 0.56 -8.68 4.41
C VAL A 50 1.12 -7.74 5.46
N TRP A 51 1.38 -8.27 6.65
CA TRP A 51 1.90 -7.57 7.81
C TRP A 51 3.41 -7.69 7.93
N THR A 52 4.11 -6.59 8.22
CA THR A 52 5.56 -6.63 8.52
C THR A 52 5.86 -7.30 9.85
N GLN A 53 4.95 -7.16 10.81
CA GLN A 53 5.02 -7.76 12.15
C GLN A 53 3.62 -7.84 12.77
N LYS A 54 3.44 -8.73 13.74
CA LYS A 54 2.22 -8.79 14.55
C LYS A 54 2.18 -7.61 15.52
N LEU A 55 0.96 -7.09 15.75
CA LEU A 55 0.71 -6.02 16.71
C LEU A 55 -0.23 -6.51 17.80
N GLU A 56 -0.02 -6.00 19.00
CA GLU A 56 -0.96 -6.13 20.11
C GLU A 56 -2.06 -5.05 19.99
N GLN A 57 -3.26 -5.35 20.46
CA GLN A 57 -4.42 -4.45 20.36
C GLN A 57 -4.18 -3.08 21.02
N GLN A 58 -3.36 -3.03 22.07
CA GLN A 58 -2.99 -1.80 22.80
C GLN A 58 -1.90 -0.96 22.12
N TYR A 59 -1.47 -1.33 20.92
CA TYR A 59 -0.44 -0.58 20.20
C TYR A 59 -0.85 0.89 19.97
N THR A 60 0.04 1.83 20.29
CA THR A 60 -0.21 3.29 20.25
C THR A 60 0.64 4.04 19.24
N GLY A 61 1.56 3.34 18.56
CA GLY A 61 2.51 3.94 17.64
C GLY A 61 1.95 4.16 16.22
N PRO A 62 2.81 4.61 15.30
CA PRO A 62 2.44 4.75 13.88
C PRO A 62 2.30 3.39 13.21
N LEU A 63 1.24 3.20 12.41
CA LEU A 63 1.01 2.05 11.55
C LEU A 63 0.90 2.52 10.10
N LEU A 64 1.78 2.03 9.22
CA LEU A 64 1.74 2.37 7.80
C LEU A 64 0.91 1.39 7.01
N VAL A 65 -0.08 1.91 6.30
CA VAL A 65 -0.90 1.19 5.31
C VAL A 65 -0.31 1.40 3.92
N LEU A 66 -0.15 0.33 3.15
CA LEU A 66 0.36 0.39 1.78
C LEU A 66 -0.70 -0.05 0.77
N PHE A 67 -0.94 0.78 -0.25
CA PHE A 67 -1.74 0.48 -1.44
C PHE A 67 -0.85 0.38 -2.67
N HIS A 68 -0.89 -0.75 -3.36
CA HIS A 68 -0.03 -1.02 -4.51
C HIS A 68 -0.58 -0.41 -5.81
N GLY A 69 0.24 -0.41 -6.87
CA GLY A 69 -0.16 0.02 -8.21
C GLY A 69 -0.93 -1.06 -8.97
N LEU A 70 -1.24 -0.77 -10.24
CA LEU A 70 -1.94 -1.69 -11.13
C LEU A 70 -1.25 -3.06 -11.15
N GLU A 71 -2.04 -4.14 -10.94
CA GLU A 71 -1.58 -5.53 -10.89
C GLU A 71 -0.38 -5.77 -9.93
N GLY A 72 -0.20 -4.85 -8.98
CA GLY A 72 0.84 -4.95 -7.97
C GLY A 72 0.55 -6.05 -6.95
N SER A 73 1.60 -6.43 -6.23
CA SER A 73 1.51 -7.39 -5.12
C SER A 73 2.69 -7.21 -4.18
N ILE A 74 2.77 -8.03 -3.14
CA ILE A 74 3.94 -8.13 -2.27
C ILE A 74 5.24 -8.44 -3.05
N LYS A 75 5.13 -8.97 -4.27
CA LYS A 75 6.27 -9.26 -5.15
C LYS A 75 6.77 -8.04 -5.91
N SER A 76 6.01 -6.94 -5.93
CA SER A 76 6.42 -5.69 -6.58
C SER A 76 7.63 -5.10 -5.86
N HIS A 77 8.65 -4.66 -6.61
CA HIS A 77 9.92 -4.20 -6.06
C HIS A 77 9.76 -3.05 -5.05
N TYR A 78 8.86 -2.11 -5.32
CA TYR A 78 8.60 -0.98 -4.44
C TYR A 78 7.90 -1.41 -3.14
N ALA A 79 6.92 -2.32 -3.21
CA ALA A 79 6.21 -2.84 -2.05
C ALA A 79 7.18 -3.62 -1.15
N TYR A 80 7.97 -4.52 -1.74
CA TYR A 80 9.00 -5.26 -1.02
C TYR A 80 9.98 -4.32 -0.31
N ARG A 81 10.51 -3.30 -1.01
CA ARG A 81 11.49 -2.36 -0.45
C ARG A 81 10.91 -1.55 0.71
N LEU A 82 9.68 -1.05 0.56
CA LEU A 82 9.03 -0.28 1.62
C LEU A 82 8.77 -1.16 2.85
N LEU A 83 8.13 -2.33 2.67
CA LEU A 83 7.84 -3.23 3.78
C LEU A 83 9.12 -3.75 4.46
N LYS A 84 10.16 -4.03 3.67
CA LYS A 84 11.47 -4.38 4.25
C LYS A 84 12.06 -3.23 5.05
N SER A 85 12.03 -2.02 4.54
CA SER A 85 12.52 -0.84 5.25
C SER A 85 11.78 -0.62 6.56
N LEU A 86 10.44 -0.75 6.55
CA LEU A 86 9.63 -0.66 7.77
C LEU A 86 10.07 -1.73 8.79
N LYS A 87 10.21 -2.97 8.34
CA LYS A 87 10.65 -4.07 9.20
C LYS A 87 12.05 -3.83 9.79
N ASP A 88 13.00 -3.37 8.97
CA ASP A 88 14.38 -3.09 9.39
C ASP A 88 14.44 -1.95 10.44
N HIS A 89 13.46 -1.03 10.44
CA HIS A 89 13.35 0.05 11.41
C HIS A 89 12.36 -0.24 12.55
N ASN A 90 11.86 -1.47 12.68
CA ASN A 90 10.82 -1.85 13.64
C ASN A 90 9.54 -1.01 13.56
N TRP A 91 9.20 -0.54 12.36
CA TRP A 91 7.94 0.15 12.09
C TRP A 91 6.91 -0.83 11.55
N PRO A 92 5.76 -0.95 12.21
CA PRO A 92 4.70 -1.80 11.69
C PRO A 92 4.12 -1.23 10.41
N GLY A 93 3.87 -2.14 9.48
CA GLY A 93 3.24 -1.82 8.22
C GLY A 93 2.36 -2.97 7.76
N VAL A 94 1.32 -2.65 7.05
CA VAL A 94 0.41 -3.61 6.44
C VAL A 94 0.10 -3.19 5.01
N MET A 95 0.20 -4.12 4.08
CA MET A 95 -0.20 -3.93 2.69
C MET A 95 -1.51 -4.65 2.43
N MET A 96 -2.46 -3.96 1.81
CA MET A 96 -3.67 -4.58 1.25
C MET A 96 -3.42 -4.94 -0.21
N HIS A 97 -3.67 -6.18 -0.59
CA HIS A 97 -3.82 -6.55 -1.99
C HIS A 97 -5.22 -6.14 -2.46
N PHE A 98 -5.29 -5.47 -3.61
CA PHE A 98 -6.57 -5.28 -4.27
C PHE A 98 -7.14 -6.62 -4.74
N ARG A 99 -8.46 -6.67 -4.94
CA ARG A 99 -9.15 -7.87 -5.39
C ARG A 99 -8.45 -8.50 -6.61
N GLY A 100 -8.21 -9.80 -6.57
CA GLY A 100 -7.54 -10.57 -7.62
C GLY A 100 -6.01 -10.43 -7.69
N CYS A 101 -5.39 -9.63 -6.79
CA CYS A 101 -3.95 -9.35 -6.84
C CYS A 101 -3.10 -10.15 -5.86
N SER A 102 -3.70 -10.94 -4.98
CA SER A 102 -2.97 -11.76 -3.99
C SER A 102 -2.40 -13.06 -4.55
N GLY A 103 -2.89 -13.48 -5.71
CA GLY A 103 -2.56 -14.76 -6.36
C GLY A 103 -3.66 -15.81 -6.24
N GLU A 104 -4.74 -15.50 -5.53
CA GLU A 104 -5.97 -16.28 -5.45
C GLU A 104 -7.13 -15.46 -6.04
N PRO A 105 -7.99 -16.06 -6.90
CA PRO A 105 -9.16 -15.38 -7.45
C PRO A 105 -10.15 -15.01 -6.34
N ASN A 106 -10.72 -13.83 -6.43
CA ASN A 106 -11.83 -13.44 -5.58
C ASN A 106 -13.10 -14.24 -5.88
N ARG A 107 -14.05 -14.26 -4.95
CA ARG A 107 -15.31 -15.03 -5.06
C ARG A 107 -16.32 -14.32 -5.97
N LEU A 108 -16.28 -12.99 -5.99
CA LEU A 108 -17.20 -12.16 -6.77
C LEU A 108 -16.53 -11.63 -8.05
N PRO A 109 -17.30 -11.36 -9.11
CA PRO A 109 -16.78 -10.79 -10.35
C PRO A 109 -16.44 -9.29 -10.25
N ARG A 110 -16.41 -8.73 -9.04
CA ARG A 110 -16.03 -7.34 -8.78
C ARG A 110 -14.52 -7.18 -8.87
N ALA A 111 -14.06 -6.26 -9.70
CA ALA A 111 -12.66 -5.89 -9.82
C ALA A 111 -12.38 -4.51 -9.18
N TYR A 112 -11.15 -4.29 -8.77
CA TYR A 112 -10.69 -2.97 -8.33
C TYR A 112 -10.50 -2.02 -9.51
N HIS A 113 -10.53 -0.73 -9.23
CA HIS A 113 -10.22 0.33 -10.21
C HIS A 113 -9.62 1.57 -9.50
N SER A 114 -9.10 2.53 -10.27
CA SER A 114 -8.44 3.72 -9.74
C SER A 114 -9.33 4.63 -8.88
N GLY A 115 -10.64 4.53 -9.03
CA GLY A 115 -11.62 5.26 -8.24
C GLY A 115 -12.22 4.47 -7.07
N GLU A 116 -11.73 3.24 -6.80
CA GLU A 116 -12.19 2.40 -5.70
C GLU A 116 -11.89 3.07 -4.35
N THR A 117 -12.87 3.15 -3.47
CA THR A 117 -12.70 3.75 -2.15
C THR A 117 -13.35 2.93 -1.03
N ASP A 118 -14.20 1.98 -1.36
CA ASP A 118 -15.00 1.26 -0.38
C ASP A 118 -14.20 0.15 0.30
N ASP A 119 -13.45 -0.68 -0.45
CA ASP A 119 -12.53 -1.66 0.12
C ASP A 119 -11.42 -1.00 0.97
N PRO A 120 -10.73 0.08 0.50
CA PRO A 120 -9.80 0.83 1.34
C PRO A 120 -10.45 1.43 2.59
N ARG A 121 -11.69 1.92 2.50
CA ARG A 121 -12.42 2.44 3.66
C ARG A 121 -12.69 1.35 4.68
N TYR A 122 -13.22 0.22 4.23
CA TYR A 122 -13.47 -0.94 5.08
C TYR A 122 -12.19 -1.40 5.80
N PHE A 123 -11.09 -1.51 5.04
CA PHE A 123 -9.80 -1.90 5.60
C PHE A 123 -9.27 -0.91 6.64
N ILE A 124 -9.34 0.41 6.38
CA ILE A 124 -8.90 1.43 7.34
C ILE A 124 -9.78 1.41 8.60
N GLU A 125 -11.08 1.22 8.46
CA GLU A 125 -12.01 1.07 9.60
C GLU A 125 -11.72 -0.21 10.40
N TYR A 126 -11.43 -1.32 9.72
CA TYR A 126 -10.98 -2.56 10.36
C TYR A 126 -9.74 -2.29 11.23
N LEU A 127 -8.70 -1.65 10.67
CA LEU A 127 -7.48 -1.32 11.42
C LEU A 127 -7.76 -0.40 12.61
N THR A 128 -8.63 0.59 12.45
CA THR A 128 -9.00 1.51 13.54
C THR A 128 -9.74 0.78 14.67
N LYS A 129 -10.56 -0.21 14.34
CA LYS A 129 -11.25 -1.06 15.33
C LYS A 129 -10.28 -2.00 16.05
N GLN A 130 -9.35 -2.60 15.30
CA GLN A 130 -8.36 -3.53 15.87
C GLN A 130 -7.31 -2.81 16.73
N PHE A 131 -6.90 -1.59 16.34
CA PHE A 131 -5.85 -0.81 16.97
C PHE A 131 -6.33 0.63 17.24
N PRO A 132 -7.25 0.84 18.19
CA PRO A 132 -7.93 2.12 18.37
C PRO A 132 -7.00 3.27 18.75
N ASN A 133 -5.82 2.97 19.29
CA ASN A 133 -4.84 3.95 19.72
C ASN A 133 -3.69 4.14 18.71
N ALA A 134 -3.66 3.37 17.62
CA ALA A 134 -2.64 3.49 16.59
C ALA A 134 -2.87 4.74 15.72
N LYS A 135 -1.78 5.37 15.30
CA LYS A 135 -1.81 6.48 14.34
C LYS A 135 -1.65 5.93 12.93
N LEU A 136 -2.72 5.90 12.15
CA LEU A 136 -2.71 5.35 10.80
C LEU A 136 -2.13 6.35 9.80
N PHE A 137 -1.14 5.91 9.03
CA PHE A 137 -0.59 6.62 7.88
C PHE A 137 -0.76 5.74 6.64
N ALA A 138 -0.89 6.34 5.47
CA ALA A 138 -1.02 5.58 4.24
C ALA A 138 -0.01 6.01 3.18
N ALA A 139 0.48 5.04 2.40
CA ALA A 139 1.25 5.28 1.18
C ALA A 139 0.60 4.55 0.01
N GLY A 140 0.48 5.21 -1.14
CA GLY A 140 -0.08 4.61 -2.35
C GLY A 140 0.83 4.84 -3.54
N TYR A 141 1.05 3.79 -4.34
CA TYR A 141 1.85 3.85 -5.56
C TYR A 141 0.98 3.80 -6.80
N SER A 142 1.21 4.71 -7.76
CA SER A 142 0.52 4.74 -9.05
C SER A 142 -1.01 4.68 -8.86
N LEU A 143 -1.71 3.67 -9.38
CA LEU A 143 -3.14 3.44 -9.18
C LEU A 143 -3.54 3.50 -7.69
N GLY A 144 -2.77 2.88 -6.79
CA GLY A 144 -3.00 2.96 -5.35
C GLY A 144 -2.82 4.37 -4.79
N GLY A 145 -1.92 5.17 -5.38
CA GLY A 145 -1.76 6.60 -5.08
C GLY A 145 -2.97 7.41 -5.51
N ASN A 146 -3.47 7.18 -6.73
CA ASN A 146 -4.68 7.83 -7.23
C ASN A 146 -5.91 7.47 -6.39
N MET A 147 -6.08 6.19 -6.07
CA MET A 147 -7.14 5.70 -5.19
C MET A 147 -7.07 6.37 -3.80
N LEU A 148 -5.86 6.49 -3.22
CA LEU A 148 -5.66 7.14 -1.93
C LEU A 148 -6.04 8.63 -1.97
N LEU A 149 -5.67 9.35 -3.05
CA LEU A 149 -6.10 10.74 -3.23
C LEU A 149 -7.62 10.87 -3.38
N LYS A 150 -8.25 9.95 -4.11
CA LYS A 150 -9.72 9.88 -4.23
C LYS A 150 -10.36 9.61 -2.86
N TYR A 151 -9.82 8.67 -2.10
CA TYR A 151 -10.25 8.35 -0.73
C TYR A 151 -10.20 9.62 0.16
N LEU A 152 -9.08 10.31 0.17
CA LEU A 152 -8.92 11.55 0.95
C LEU A 152 -9.90 12.64 0.50
N GLY A 153 -10.10 12.82 -0.80
CA GLY A 153 -11.06 13.78 -1.35
C GLY A 153 -12.52 13.45 -0.99
N LYS A 154 -12.88 12.15 -0.94
CA LYS A 154 -14.22 11.68 -0.59
C LYS A 154 -14.50 11.82 0.92
N TYR A 155 -13.57 11.40 1.75
CA TYR A 155 -13.79 11.31 3.20
C TYR A 155 -13.25 12.53 3.98
N LYS A 156 -12.34 13.31 3.41
CA LYS A 156 -11.80 14.55 3.97
C LYS A 156 -11.37 14.35 5.43
N GLU A 157 -11.94 15.11 6.34
CA GLU A 157 -11.67 15.04 7.79
C GLU A 157 -12.10 13.70 8.42
N ASN A 158 -12.99 12.94 7.78
CA ASN A 158 -13.41 11.61 8.20
C ASN A 158 -12.55 10.48 7.65
N SER A 159 -11.34 10.78 7.11
CA SER A 159 -10.47 9.78 6.47
C SER A 159 -9.89 8.75 7.43
N LEU A 160 -9.86 9.00 8.73
CA LEU A 160 -9.23 8.19 9.77
C LEU A 160 -7.70 8.06 9.63
N LEU A 161 -7.09 8.77 8.70
CA LEU A 161 -5.63 8.79 8.47
C LEU A 161 -5.01 10.04 9.07
N CYS A 162 -3.91 9.88 9.79
CA CYS A 162 -3.11 10.99 10.32
C CYS A 162 -2.27 11.66 9.23
N GLY A 163 -1.97 10.96 8.13
CA GLY A 163 -1.22 11.48 7.00
C GLY A 163 -1.15 10.48 5.86
N ALA A 164 -0.84 10.98 4.66
CA ALA A 164 -0.79 10.16 3.46
C ALA A 164 0.28 10.63 2.47
N ALA A 165 0.84 9.69 1.71
CA ALA A 165 1.78 9.93 0.62
C ALA A 165 1.29 9.22 -0.65
N ALA A 166 1.05 9.97 -1.72
CA ALA A 166 0.77 9.43 -3.04
C ALA A 166 2.03 9.54 -3.91
N ILE A 167 2.51 8.42 -4.43
CA ILE A 167 3.73 8.31 -5.20
C ILE A 167 3.35 8.01 -6.65
N SER A 168 3.63 8.96 -7.55
CA SER A 168 3.32 8.89 -8.99
C SER A 168 1.85 8.45 -9.25
N PRO A 169 0.88 9.15 -8.65
CA PRO A 169 -0.53 8.76 -8.70
C PRO A 169 -1.12 8.89 -10.11
#